data_625c2caa493cd1e1ae0245e5705ba7a5
#
_entry.id   625c2caa493cd1e1ae0245e5705ba7a5
#
_cell.length_a   1.000
_cell.length_b   1.000
_cell.length_c   1.000
_cell.angle_alpha   90.00
_cell.angle_beta   90.00
_cell.angle_gamma   90.00
#
_symmetry.space_group_name_H-M   'P 1'
#
loop_
_entity.id
_entity.type
_entity.pdbx_description
1 polymer ?
#
loop_
_entity_poly.entity_id
_entity_poly.type
_entity_poly.pdbx_seq_one_letter_code
_entity_poly.pdbx_strand_id
1 'polypeptide(L)'
;MATKSLAGQDVEVDAEGFLVDASQWNEDMARAMAKEDGIDELTDKHMQVINFMRNEYMAKGSAPNIRSLGKTSGVSIKELYQLFPKGPAKLAAKFAGIPKPHGCI
;
A
#
# COMPACT_ATOMS: atom_id res chain seq x y z
N MET A 1 2.12 16.80 8.57
CA MET A 1 2.37 16.41 7.17
C MET A 1 3.72 16.89 6.73
N ALA A 2 4.37 16.15 5.87
CA ALA A 2 5.71 16.47 5.42
C ALA A 2 5.81 16.21 3.93
N THR A 3 6.72 16.92 3.27
CA THR A 3 7.03 16.69 1.87
C THR A 3 8.13 15.64 1.78
N LYS A 4 7.97 14.70 0.89
CA LYS A 4 8.92 13.62 0.69
C LYS A 4 9.17 13.40 -0.79
N SER A 5 10.41 13.12 -1.15
CA SER A 5 10.74 12.80 -2.55
C SER A 5 10.59 11.29 -2.75
N LEU A 6 9.71 10.92 -3.68
CA LEU A 6 9.49 9.52 -4.06
C LEU A 6 9.58 9.41 -5.57
N ALA A 7 10.47 8.55 -6.05
CA ALA A 7 10.66 8.32 -7.48
C ALA A 7 10.86 9.62 -8.28
N GLY A 8 11.57 10.56 -7.69
CA GLY A 8 11.87 11.83 -8.33
C GLY A 8 10.78 12.88 -8.26
N GLN A 9 9.69 12.62 -7.52
CA GLN A 9 8.61 13.58 -7.33
C GLN A 9 8.47 13.95 -5.86
N ASP A 10 8.21 15.23 -5.58
CA ASP A 10 7.93 15.69 -4.23
C ASP A 10 6.44 15.52 -3.95
N VAL A 11 6.10 14.77 -2.92
CA VAL A 11 4.71 14.50 -2.53
C VAL A 11 4.55 14.75 -1.04
N GLU A 12 3.32 15.06 -0.63
CA GLU A 12 3.03 15.17 0.79
C GLU A 12 2.68 13.81 1.37
N VAL A 13 3.23 13.53 2.55
CA VAL A 13 2.94 12.31 3.30
C VAL A 13 2.55 12.67 4.72
N ASP A 14 1.80 11.78 5.39
CA ASP A 14 1.46 11.96 6.79
C ASP A 14 2.61 11.48 7.68
N ALA A 15 2.39 11.51 9.01
CA ALA A 15 3.42 11.14 9.97
C ALA A 15 3.89 9.69 9.83
N GLU A 16 3.09 8.83 9.24
CA GLU A 16 3.44 7.42 9.02
C GLU A 16 3.95 7.15 7.62
N GLY A 17 4.05 8.16 6.78
CA GLY A 17 4.57 8.02 5.42
C GLY A 17 3.55 7.68 4.36
N PHE A 18 2.26 7.72 4.69
CA PHE A 18 1.20 7.50 3.70
C PHE A 18 0.98 8.75 2.86
N LEU A 19 0.72 8.57 1.56
CA LEU A 19 0.42 9.70 0.69
C LEU A 19 -0.86 10.40 1.14
N VAL A 20 -0.81 11.73 1.20
CA VAL A 20 -1.97 12.54 1.51
C VAL A 20 -2.94 12.58 0.34
N ASP A 21 -2.41 12.63 -0.88
CA ASP A 21 -3.20 12.69 -2.11
C ASP A 21 -2.97 11.44 -2.95
N ALA A 22 -3.95 10.55 -2.96
CA ALA A 22 -3.85 9.29 -3.69
C ALA A 22 -3.69 9.46 -5.20
N SER A 23 -4.09 10.62 -5.74
CA SER A 23 -3.97 10.86 -7.18
C SER A 23 -2.53 11.07 -7.64
N GLN A 24 -1.61 11.35 -6.73
CA GLN A 24 -0.20 11.53 -7.06
C GLN A 24 0.56 10.23 -7.23
N TRP A 25 -0.05 9.11 -6.87
CA TRP A 25 0.60 7.80 -6.86
C TRP A 25 0.94 7.28 -8.27
N ASN A 26 2.08 6.60 -8.36
CA ASN A 26 2.43 5.77 -9.51
C ASN A 26 3.20 4.54 -9.02
N GLU A 27 3.45 3.58 -9.91
CA GLU A 27 4.12 2.34 -9.53
C GLU A 27 5.56 2.56 -9.07
N ASP A 28 6.24 3.54 -9.62
CA ASP A 28 7.61 3.84 -9.19
C ASP A 28 7.64 4.33 -7.74
N MET A 29 6.63 5.07 -7.33
CA MET A 29 6.49 5.48 -5.92
C MET A 29 6.26 4.26 -5.02
N ALA A 30 5.45 3.29 -5.49
CA ALA A 30 5.25 2.05 -4.73
C ALA A 30 6.57 1.33 -4.51
N ARG A 31 7.39 1.22 -5.54
CA ARG A 31 8.71 0.58 -5.43
C ARG A 31 9.62 1.33 -4.47
N ALA A 32 9.62 2.66 -4.53
CA ALA A 32 10.44 3.48 -3.66
C ALA A 32 10.03 3.32 -2.19
N MET A 33 8.74 3.35 -1.91
CA MET A 33 8.22 3.15 -0.55
C MET A 33 8.52 1.76 -0.02
N ALA A 34 8.38 0.74 -0.87
CA ALA A 34 8.67 -0.64 -0.49
C ALA A 34 10.13 -0.81 -0.12
N LYS A 35 11.03 -0.22 -0.88
CA LYS A 35 12.45 -0.28 -0.62
C LYS A 35 12.80 0.34 0.73
N GLU A 36 12.19 1.47 1.07
CA GLU A 36 12.40 2.11 2.37
C GLU A 36 11.95 1.23 3.53
N ASP A 37 10.93 0.40 3.31
CA ASP A 37 10.38 -0.48 4.33
C ASP A 37 10.99 -1.88 4.30
N GLY A 38 12.08 -2.07 3.57
CA GLY A 38 12.84 -3.31 3.58
C GLY A 38 12.43 -4.33 2.54
N ILE A 39 11.58 -3.96 1.59
CA ILE A 39 11.20 -4.83 0.49
C ILE A 39 11.93 -4.36 -0.76
N ASP A 40 12.96 -5.12 -1.15
CA ASP A 40 13.84 -4.70 -2.24
C ASP A 40 13.15 -4.70 -3.60
N GLU A 41 12.20 -5.60 -3.81
CA GLU A 41 11.54 -5.74 -5.11
C GLU A 41 10.08 -6.10 -4.93
N LEU A 42 9.22 -5.40 -5.68
CA LEU A 42 7.79 -5.73 -5.74
C LEU A 42 7.56 -6.74 -6.86
N THR A 43 7.10 -7.93 -6.48
CA THR A 43 6.77 -8.98 -7.44
C THR A 43 5.39 -8.76 -8.03
N ASP A 44 5.01 -9.58 -9.00
CA ASP A 44 3.66 -9.53 -9.57
C ASP A 44 2.59 -9.74 -8.50
N LYS A 45 2.84 -10.61 -7.53
CA LYS A 45 1.93 -10.83 -6.41
C LYS A 45 1.78 -9.60 -5.54
N HIS A 46 2.88 -8.91 -5.23
CA HIS A 46 2.83 -7.65 -4.50
C HIS A 46 1.96 -6.64 -5.26
N MET A 47 2.18 -6.51 -6.56
CA MET A 47 1.43 -5.56 -7.38
C MET A 47 -0.05 -5.94 -7.48
N GLN A 48 -0.36 -7.22 -7.52
CA GLN A 48 -1.75 -7.68 -7.49
C GLN A 48 -2.48 -7.17 -6.25
N VAL A 49 -1.85 -7.30 -5.08
CA VAL A 49 -2.42 -6.82 -3.81
C VAL A 49 -2.52 -5.29 -3.81
N ILE A 50 -1.47 -4.61 -4.23
CA ILE A 50 -1.43 -3.14 -4.27
C ILE A 50 -2.53 -2.59 -5.18
N ASN A 51 -2.68 -3.14 -6.37
CA ASN A 51 -3.70 -2.69 -7.30
C ASN A 51 -5.11 -3.00 -6.79
N PHE A 52 -5.28 -4.14 -6.14
CA PHE A 52 -6.55 -4.49 -5.52
C PHE A 52 -6.92 -3.47 -4.43
N MET A 53 -5.96 -3.09 -3.59
CA MET A 53 -6.17 -2.09 -2.55
C MET A 53 -6.63 -0.75 -3.14
N ARG A 54 -5.96 -0.30 -4.20
CA ARG A 54 -6.35 0.95 -4.85
C ARG A 54 -7.75 0.87 -5.45
N ASN A 55 -8.06 -0.21 -6.14
CA ASN A 55 -9.37 -0.39 -6.76
C ASN A 55 -10.49 -0.38 -5.72
N GLU A 56 -10.28 -1.05 -4.59
CA GLU A 56 -11.25 -1.06 -3.51
C GLU A 56 -11.43 0.32 -2.89
N TYR A 57 -10.34 1.03 -2.67
CA TYR A 57 -10.41 2.39 -2.14
C TYR A 57 -11.17 3.32 -3.09
N MET A 58 -10.87 3.25 -4.39
CA MET A 58 -11.56 4.10 -5.37
C MET A 58 -13.05 3.79 -5.49
N ALA A 59 -13.42 2.53 -5.30
CA ALA A 59 -14.81 2.11 -5.38
C ALA A 59 -15.61 2.40 -4.11
N LYS A 60 -14.98 2.27 -2.94
CA LYS A 60 -15.69 2.29 -1.65
C LYS A 60 -15.30 3.46 -0.74
N GLY A 61 -14.27 4.21 -1.09
CA GLY A 61 -13.78 5.32 -0.28
C GLY A 61 -12.97 4.93 0.94
N SER A 62 -12.68 3.64 1.12
CA SER A 62 -11.86 3.16 2.22
C SER A 62 -11.09 1.92 1.81
N ALA A 63 -9.91 1.72 2.45
CA ALA A 63 -9.07 0.56 2.19
C ALA A 63 -9.66 -0.68 2.86
N PRO A 64 -9.56 -1.87 2.23
CA PRO A 64 -10.00 -3.10 2.87
C PRO A 64 -9.08 -3.46 4.04
N ASN A 65 -9.65 -4.11 5.07
CA ASN A 65 -8.84 -4.65 6.17
C ASN A 65 -8.23 -5.98 5.75
N ILE A 66 -7.38 -6.54 6.64
CA ILE A 66 -6.67 -7.79 6.33
C ILE A 66 -7.62 -8.96 6.04
N ARG A 67 -8.75 -9.02 6.74
CA ARG A 67 -9.72 -10.10 6.54
C ARG A 67 -10.37 -10.02 5.16
N SER A 68 -10.83 -8.85 4.77
CA SER A 68 -11.40 -8.61 3.44
C SER A 68 -10.36 -8.86 2.36
N LEU A 69 -9.15 -8.37 2.58
CA LEU A 69 -8.05 -8.54 1.65
C LEU A 69 -7.76 -10.02 1.40
N GLY A 70 -7.71 -10.83 2.46
CA GLY A 70 -7.48 -12.25 2.33
C GLY A 70 -8.59 -13.00 1.61
N LYS A 71 -9.84 -12.51 1.72
CA LYS A 71 -10.99 -13.16 1.07
C LYS A 71 -11.13 -12.81 -0.41
N THR A 72 -10.82 -11.56 -0.77
CA THR A 72 -11.22 -11.04 -2.08
C THR A 72 -10.09 -10.68 -3.00
N SER A 73 -8.84 -10.59 -2.51
CA SER A 73 -7.69 -10.24 -3.34
C SER A 73 -7.18 -11.38 -4.22
N GLY A 74 -7.57 -12.61 -3.93
CA GLY A 74 -7.02 -13.79 -4.56
C GLY A 74 -5.72 -14.27 -3.94
N VAL A 75 -5.29 -13.64 -2.84
CA VAL A 75 -4.06 -13.98 -2.13
C VAL A 75 -4.43 -14.32 -0.69
N SER A 76 -3.99 -15.48 -0.20
CA SER A 76 -4.34 -15.91 1.16
C SER A 76 -3.70 -15.01 2.22
N ILE A 77 -4.28 -15.02 3.44
CA ILE A 77 -3.72 -14.24 4.55
C ILE A 77 -2.28 -14.66 4.83
N LYS A 78 -1.99 -15.95 4.79
CA LYS A 78 -0.64 -16.46 4.99
C LYS A 78 0.34 -15.85 3.98
N GLU A 79 -0.05 -15.83 2.72
CA GLU A 79 0.77 -15.29 1.65
C GLU A 79 0.93 -13.79 1.78
N LEU A 80 -0.13 -13.10 2.22
CA LEU A 80 -0.06 -11.65 2.49
C LEU A 80 1.00 -11.33 3.54
N TYR A 81 1.10 -12.12 4.60
CA TYR A 81 2.15 -11.94 5.61
C TYR A 81 3.54 -12.25 5.07
N GLN A 82 3.66 -13.13 4.09
CA GLN A 82 4.93 -13.39 3.43
C GLN A 82 5.35 -12.23 2.54
N LEU A 83 4.40 -11.62 1.83
CA LEU A 83 4.66 -10.50 0.93
C LEU A 83 4.93 -9.20 1.68
N PHE A 84 4.22 -8.98 2.79
CA PHE A 84 4.32 -7.76 3.60
C PHE A 84 4.48 -8.11 5.07
N PRO A 85 5.70 -8.53 5.49
CA PRO A 85 5.90 -9.13 6.82
C PRO A 85 5.52 -8.28 8.01
N LYS A 86 5.53 -6.95 7.85
CA LYS A 86 5.32 -6.02 8.97
C LYS A 86 3.89 -5.54 9.11
N GLY A 87 2.93 -6.14 8.42
CA GLY A 87 1.54 -5.73 8.47
C GLY A 87 0.98 -5.57 7.08
N PRO A 88 0.41 -6.65 6.51
CA PRO A 88 0.06 -6.66 5.10
C PRO A 88 -0.96 -5.61 4.69
N ALA A 89 -2.01 -5.39 5.48
CA ALA A 89 -3.00 -4.38 5.11
C ALA A 89 -2.40 -2.98 5.16
N LYS A 90 -1.63 -2.69 6.21
CA LYS A 90 -0.99 -1.39 6.39
C LYS A 90 0.03 -1.10 5.29
N LEU A 91 0.94 -2.03 5.04
CA LEU A 91 2.00 -1.82 4.04
C LEU A 91 1.44 -1.79 2.62
N ALA A 92 0.49 -2.66 2.31
CA ALA A 92 -0.12 -2.66 1.00
C ALA A 92 -0.84 -1.34 0.72
N ALA A 93 -1.53 -0.79 1.72
CA ALA A 93 -2.19 0.52 1.59
C ALA A 93 -1.16 1.64 1.40
N LYS A 94 -0.08 1.60 2.16
CA LYS A 94 1.00 2.59 2.05
C LYS A 94 1.59 2.58 0.64
N PHE A 95 1.96 1.40 0.15
CA PHE A 95 2.56 1.27 -1.17
C PHE A 95 1.57 1.56 -2.30
N ALA A 96 0.28 1.38 -2.02
CA ALA A 96 -0.78 1.71 -2.97
C ALA A 96 -1.13 3.21 -3.00
N GLY A 97 -0.51 4.01 -2.13
CA GLY A 97 -0.74 5.45 -2.10
C GLY A 97 -2.11 5.85 -1.60
N ILE A 98 -2.74 5.02 -0.76
CA ILE A 98 -4.06 5.28 -0.20
C ILE A 98 -3.93 5.43 1.32
N PRO A 99 -4.97 5.99 1.99
CA PRO A 99 -4.92 6.16 3.44
C PRO A 99 -4.83 4.84 4.19
N LYS A 100 -4.33 4.91 5.42
CA LYS A 100 -4.22 3.76 6.30
C LYS A 100 -5.60 3.14 6.56
N PRO A 101 -5.74 1.80 6.45
CA PRO A 101 -7.01 1.13 6.74
C PRO A 101 -7.43 1.33 8.19
N HIS A 102 -8.74 1.38 8.44
CA HIS A 102 -9.28 1.46 9.78
C HIS A 102 -9.10 0.14 10.52
N GLY A 103 -8.74 0.20 11.81
CA GLY A 103 -8.60 -0.99 12.64
C GLY A 103 -7.54 -1.95 12.14
N CYS A 104 -6.54 -1.45 11.47
CA CYS A 104 -5.60 -2.30 10.75
C CYS A 104 -4.41 -2.74 11.57
N ILE A 105 -3.86 -3.75 11.05
CA ILE A 105 -2.55 -4.23 11.39
C ILE A 105 -1.69 -4.16 10.15
#